data_801da7b63cb72f6bdc9555bdfdbcc744
#
_entry.id   801da7b63cb72f6bdc9555bdfdbcc744
#
_cell.length_a   1.000
_cell.length_b   1.000
_cell.length_c   1.000
_cell.angle_alpha   90.00
_cell.angle_beta   90.00
_cell.angle_gamma   90.00
#
_symmetry.space_group_name_H-M   'P 1'
#
loop_
_entity.id
_entity.type
_entity.pdbx_description
1 polymer ?
#
loop_
_entity_poly.entity_id
_entity_poly.type
_entity_poly.pdbx_seq_one_letter_code
_entity_poly.pdbx_strand_id
1 'polypeptide(L)'
;RAISVVEAVLNGKRWEMQLKGAGRTPYCRGADGRAVLRSSVREFLVQEHMHALGIPTSRSLSLFMSESNTVDRPWYREGSHSYEPEVMVENITAISTRVAPSFLRVGQIELFARRARCNEHSEALNELEAIVKHLIEREYSSEIDTTTLFEEQLVTLAALFRDRLTRLVSGWVRVGYCQGNFNSDNCAAGGFTLDYGPFGFCEFFEADYQPWTGGGRHFSFLNQPIAAQKNFDMFCRSLMPLLEGNIEQLSKLNEINDGFSGVMERAMESMWATKLGIASYNHDLLIKLLQLML
;
A
#
# COMPACT_ATOMS: atom_id res chain seq x y z
N ARG A 1 -10.50 -7.28 9.11
CA ARG A 1 -9.98 -5.94 9.34
C ARG A 1 -8.94 -5.95 10.43
N ALA A 2 -8.13 -4.88 10.53
CA ALA A 2 -7.15 -4.72 11.58
C ALA A 2 -7.64 -3.68 12.60
N ILE A 3 -7.21 -3.83 13.85
CA ILE A 3 -7.59 -2.98 14.98
C ILE A 3 -6.30 -2.43 15.57
N SER A 4 -6.14 -1.10 15.59
CA SER A 4 -5.04 -0.44 16.30
C SER A 4 -5.26 -0.60 17.80
N VAL A 5 -4.27 -1.09 18.51
CA VAL A 5 -4.40 -1.41 19.95
C VAL A 5 -3.47 -0.61 20.83
N VAL A 6 -2.28 -0.25 20.33
CA VAL A 6 -1.29 0.48 21.10
C VAL A 6 -0.28 1.15 20.20
N GLU A 7 0.32 2.22 20.70
CA GLU A 7 1.52 2.84 20.17
C GLU A 7 2.64 2.76 21.21
N ALA A 8 3.87 2.59 20.72
CA ALA A 8 5.07 2.58 21.54
C ALA A 8 6.16 3.45 20.90
N VAL A 9 6.95 4.10 21.74
CA VAL A 9 8.16 4.81 21.30
C VAL A 9 9.36 3.99 21.72
N LEU A 10 10.11 3.48 20.75
CA LEU A 10 11.30 2.67 20.98
C LEU A 10 12.49 3.32 20.21
N ASN A 11 13.56 3.62 20.94
CA ASN A 11 14.75 4.27 20.37
C ASN A 11 14.43 5.55 19.57
N GLY A 12 13.52 6.38 20.08
CA GLY A 12 13.08 7.62 19.45
C GLY A 12 12.13 7.45 18.24
N LYS A 13 11.80 6.22 17.87
CA LYS A 13 10.84 5.93 16.79
C LYS A 13 9.51 5.50 17.36
N ARG A 14 8.42 6.05 16.83
CA ARG A 14 7.06 5.67 17.19
C ARG A 14 6.61 4.50 16.31
N TRP A 15 5.96 3.53 16.94
CA TRP A 15 5.42 2.32 16.32
C TRP A 15 3.96 2.16 16.69
N GLU A 16 3.12 1.98 15.69
CA GLU A 16 1.72 1.59 15.85
C GLU A 16 1.60 0.08 15.72
N MET A 17 0.81 -0.54 16.61
CA MET A 17 0.55 -1.99 16.60
C MET A 17 -0.90 -2.25 16.24
N GLN A 18 -1.10 -3.12 15.25
CA GLN A 18 -2.42 -3.53 14.81
C GLN A 18 -2.60 -5.05 14.91
N LEU A 19 -3.75 -5.46 15.45
CA LEU A 19 -4.21 -6.85 15.43
C LEU A 19 -5.02 -7.09 14.15
N LYS A 20 -4.67 -8.14 13.40
CA LYS A 20 -5.42 -8.63 12.24
C LYS A 20 -6.05 -9.98 12.57
N GLY A 21 -7.36 -10.11 12.38
CA GLY A 21 -8.10 -11.33 12.71
C GLY A 21 -8.72 -11.36 14.10
N ALA A 22 -8.69 -10.25 14.85
CA ALA A 22 -9.15 -10.18 16.25
C ALA A 22 -10.69 -10.16 16.44
N GLY A 23 -11.46 -10.27 15.37
CA GLY A 23 -12.92 -10.35 15.40
C GLY A 23 -13.64 -9.13 14.82
N ARG A 24 -14.94 -9.07 15.08
CA ARG A 24 -15.82 -8.05 14.50
C ARG A 24 -15.53 -6.65 15.02
N THR A 25 -15.66 -5.70 14.12
CA THR A 25 -15.73 -4.27 14.42
C THR A 25 -16.96 -3.67 13.71
N PRO A 26 -17.43 -2.47 14.08
CA PRO A 26 -18.51 -1.80 13.36
C PRO A 26 -18.25 -1.63 11.85
N TYR A 27 -16.99 -1.70 11.43
CA TYR A 27 -16.57 -1.44 10.05
C TYR A 27 -16.27 -2.72 9.24
N CYS A 28 -16.64 -3.90 9.72
CA CYS A 28 -16.36 -5.18 9.05
C CYS A 28 -17.20 -5.45 7.79
N ARG A 29 -18.15 -4.58 7.42
CA ARG A 29 -19.00 -4.72 6.23
C ARG A 29 -19.71 -6.09 6.16
N GLY A 30 -20.23 -6.57 7.30
CA GLY A 30 -20.89 -7.88 7.40
C GLY A 30 -19.96 -9.09 7.59
N ALA A 31 -18.65 -8.93 7.43
CA ALA A 31 -17.69 -10.01 7.68
C ALA A 31 -17.48 -10.26 9.18
N ASP A 32 -16.95 -11.46 9.52
CA ASP A 32 -16.69 -11.86 10.90
C ASP A 32 -15.44 -11.24 11.55
N GLY A 33 -14.58 -10.58 10.75
CA GLY A 33 -13.34 -9.96 11.23
C GLY A 33 -12.25 -10.97 11.64
N ARG A 34 -12.47 -12.27 11.40
CA ARG A 34 -11.51 -13.33 11.74
C ARG A 34 -10.55 -13.59 10.59
N ALA A 35 -9.31 -13.92 10.94
CA ALA A 35 -8.31 -14.45 10.02
C ALA A 35 -8.09 -15.92 10.28
N VAL A 36 -7.79 -16.71 9.25
CA VAL A 36 -7.46 -18.12 9.38
C VAL A 36 -5.96 -18.31 9.51
N LEU A 37 -5.54 -19.38 10.20
CA LEU A 37 -4.13 -19.64 10.50
C LEU A 37 -3.26 -19.63 9.23
N ARG A 38 -3.68 -20.33 8.15
CA ARG A 38 -2.92 -20.40 6.89
C ARG A 38 -2.61 -19.02 6.29
N SER A 39 -3.59 -18.11 6.28
CA SER A 39 -3.39 -16.76 5.75
C SER A 39 -2.56 -15.88 6.70
N SER A 40 -2.71 -16.07 8.00
CA SER A 40 -1.95 -15.33 9.01
C SER A 40 -0.47 -15.72 9.02
N VAL A 41 -0.16 -17.01 8.88
CA VAL A 41 1.22 -17.50 8.69
C VAL A 41 1.82 -16.95 7.42
N ARG A 42 1.07 -16.99 6.30
CA ARG A 42 1.51 -16.47 5.01
C ARG A 42 1.84 -14.98 5.07
N GLU A 43 0.97 -14.18 5.70
CA GLU A 43 1.20 -12.76 5.89
C GLU A 43 2.39 -12.48 6.81
N PHE A 44 2.51 -13.21 7.92
CA PHE A 44 3.62 -13.07 8.86
C PHE A 44 4.97 -13.31 8.19
N LEU A 45 5.09 -14.40 7.44
CA LEU A 45 6.33 -14.77 6.76
C LEU A 45 6.71 -13.77 5.65
N VAL A 46 5.74 -13.32 4.85
CA VAL A 46 6.05 -12.42 3.73
C VAL A 46 6.46 -11.03 4.20
N GLN A 47 5.91 -10.51 5.30
CA GLN A 47 6.33 -9.23 5.86
C GLN A 47 7.82 -9.23 6.17
N GLU A 48 8.30 -10.26 6.86
CA GLU A 48 9.71 -10.41 7.21
C GLU A 48 10.59 -10.74 5.98
N HIS A 49 10.06 -11.52 5.04
CA HIS A 49 10.74 -11.80 3.78
C HIS A 49 10.94 -10.54 2.93
N MET A 50 9.90 -9.73 2.76
CA MET A 50 9.99 -8.46 2.02
C MET A 50 10.95 -7.49 2.69
N HIS A 51 10.96 -7.43 4.02
CA HIS A 51 11.96 -6.64 4.75
C HIS A 51 13.39 -7.14 4.47
N ALA A 52 13.62 -8.45 4.49
CA ALA A 52 14.92 -9.04 4.18
C ALA A 52 15.37 -8.77 2.72
N LEU A 53 14.41 -8.64 1.79
CA LEU A 53 14.66 -8.25 0.38
C LEU A 53 14.91 -6.74 0.22
N GLY A 54 14.87 -5.95 1.30
CA GLY A 54 15.05 -4.49 1.27
C GLY A 54 13.83 -3.73 0.73
N ILE A 55 12.63 -4.33 0.76
CA ILE A 55 11.39 -3.67 0.38
C ILE A 55 10.79 -2.99 1.63
N PRO A 56 10.46 -1.69 1.57
CA PRO A 56 9.73 -1.02 2.66
C PRO A 56 8.40 -1.73 2.93
N THR A 57 8.18 -2.12 4.19
CA THR A 57 7.02 -2.94 4.57
C THR A 57 6.68 -2.78 6.05
N SER A 58 5.41 -3.01 6.40
CA SER A 58 5.02 -3.30 7.78
C SER A 58 5.74 -4.57 8.26
N ARG A 59 5.92 -4.70 9.58
CA ARG A 59 6.66 -5.81 10.20
C ARG A 59 5.74 -6.69 11.02
N SER A 60 6.12 -7.94 11.18
CA SER A 60 5.41 -8.91 12.00
C SER A 60 5.98 -8.94 13.41
N LEU A 61 5.12 -8.83 14.42
CA LEU A 61 5.52 -8.87 15.83
C LEU A 61 5.16 -10.20 16.49
N SER A 62 3.93 -10.68 16.32
CA SER A 62 3.45 -11.93 16.92
C SER A 62 2.37 -12.59 16.07
N LEU A 63 2.23 -13.88 16.26
CA LEU A 63 1.18 -14.70 15.67
C LEU A 63 0.66 -15.67 16.73
N PHE A 64 -0.63 -15.58 17.03
CA PHE A 64 -1.33 -16.48 17.95
C PHE A 64 -2.40 -17.24 17.18
N MET A 65 -2.48 -18.54 17.37
CA MET A 65 -3.59 -19.36 16.89
C MET A 65 -4.56 -19.69 18.02
N SER A 66 -5.82 -19.89 17.70
CA SER A 66 -6.81 -20.38 18.64
C SER A 66 -6.74 -21.91 18.72
N GLU A 67 -6.94 -22.47 19.90
CA GLU A 67 -7.05 -23.92 20.08
C GLU A 67 -8.47 -24.44 19.82
N SER A 68 -9.49 -23.56 19.89
CA SER A 68 -10.90 -23.96 19.84
C SER A 68 -11.79 -23.13 18.91
N ASN A 69 -11.29 -22.01 18.40
CA ASN A 69 -12.07 -21.10 17.57
C ASN A 69 -11.81 -21.40 16.10
N THR A 70 -12.84 -21.81 15.38
CA THR A 70 -12.79 -22.11 13.95
C THR A 70 -13.75 -21.24 13.17
N VAL A 71 -13.56 -21.13 11.87
CA VAL A 71 -14.45 -20.46 10.92
C VAL A 71 -14.47 -21.21 9.60
N ASP A 72 -15.64 -21.27 8.97
CA ASP A 72 -15.75 -21.80 7.63
C ASP A 72 -15.27 -20.80 6.58
N ARG A 73 -14.44 -21.27 5.65
CA ARG A 73 -13.94 -20.48 4.53
C ARG A 73 -14.10 -21.25 3.21
N PRO A 74 -14.33 -20.50 2.11
CA PRO A 74 -14.36 -21.10 0.78
C PRO A 74 -13.06 -21.83 0.46
N TRP A 75 -13.20 -22.97 -0.19
CA TRP A 75 -12.11 -23.71 -0.79
C TRP A 75 -12.39 -23.91 -2.27
N TYR A 76 -11.42 -23.58 -3.09
CA TYR A 76 -11.47 -23.77 -4.54
C TYR A 76 -10.48 -24.87 -4.91
N ARG A 77 -10.84 -25.72 -5.87
CA ARG A 77 -9.90 -26.71 -6.43
C ARG A 77 -8.79 -25.99 -7.18
N GLU A 78 -7.64 -26.62 -7.25
CA GLU A 78 -6.53 -26.14 -8.09
C GLU A 78 -7.02 -25.99 -9.54
N GLY A 79 -6.70 -24.85 -10.16
CA GLY A 79 -7.16 -24.49 -11.51
C GLY A 79 -8.62 -24.04 -11.60
N SER A 80 -9.37 -23.90 -10.50
CA SER A 80 -10.72 -23.36 -10.51
C SER A 80 -10.73 -21.88 -10.89
N HIS A 81 -11.61 -21.52 -11.82
CA HIS A 81 -11.91 -20.14 -12.21
C HIS A 81 -13.26 -19.65 -11.65
N SER A 82 -13.90 -20.45 -10.79
CA SER A 82 -15.19 -20.09 -10.18
C SER A 82 -15.03 -19.00 -9.15
N TYR A 83 -15.98 -18.07 -9.10
CA TYR A 83 -16.11 -17.07 -8.03
C TYR A 83 -16.92 -17.59 -6.83
N GLU A 84 -17.63 -18.70 -7.00
CA GLU A 84 -18.38 -19.36 -5.93
C GLU A 84 -17.54 -20.48 -5.31
N PRO A 85 -17.59 -20.65 -3.99
CA PRO A 85 -16.84 -21.71 -3.33
C PRO A 85 -17.39 -23.08 -3.73
N GLU A 86 -16.50 -23.98 -4.11
CA GLU A 86 -16.87 -25.38 -4.39
C GLU A 86 -17.22 -26.15 -3.12
N VAL A 87 -16.51 -25.84 -2.04
CA VAL A 87 -16.72 -26.38 -0.71
C VAL A 87 -16.41 -25.34 0.37
N MET A 88 -17.04 -25.48 1.53
CA MET A 88 -16.68 -24.73 2.74
C MET A 88 -15.86 -25.64 3.62
N VAL A 89 -14.69 -25.14 4.09
CA VAL A 89 -13.77 -25.88 4.93
C VAL A 89 -13.61 -25.16 6.26
N GLU A 90 -13.74 -25.89 7.35
CA GLU A 90 -13.48 -25.41 8.69
C GLU A 90 -11.98 -25.11 8.85
N ASN A 91 -11.66 -23.92 9.32
CA ASN A 91 -10.28 -23.44 9.49
C ASN A 91 -10.08 -22.90 10.91
N ILE A 92 -8.95 -23.24 11.52
CA ILE A 92 -8.50 -22.66 12.78
C ILE A 92 -8.25 -21.15 12.58
N THR A 93 -8.71 -20.35 13.54
CA THR A 93 -8.48 -18.90 13.52
C THR A 93 -7.14 -18.51 14.12
N ALA A 94 -6.60 -17.39 13.68
CA ALA A 94 -5.38 -16.81 14.22
C ALA A 94 -5.47 -15.28 14.26
N ILE A 95 -4.63 -14.68 15.12
CA ILE A 95 -4.46 -13.24 15.23
C ILE A 95 -2.99 -12.94 14.99
N SER A 96 -2.69 -12.13 13.99
CA SER A 96 -1.36 -11.59 13.76
C SER A 96 -1.28 -10.15 14.27
N THR A 97 -0.16 -9.81 14.93
CA THR A 97 0.18 -8.43 15.27
C THR A 97 1.20 -7.92 14.27
N ARG A 98 0.84 -6.83 13.58
CA ARG A 98 1.74 -6.11 12.68
C ARG A 98 2.10 -4.75 13.24
N VAL A 99 3.26 -4.24 12.89
CA VAL A 99 3.77 -2.96 13.36
C VAL A 99 4.30 -2.12 12.20
N ALA A 100 4.09 -0.81 12.28
CA ALA A 100 4.60 0.19 11.34
C ALA A 100 4.68 1.54 12.05
N PRO A 101 5.37 2.56 11.49
CA PRO A 101 5.35 3.92 12.03
C PRO A 101 3.92 4.49 12.07
N SER A 102 3.11 4.22 11.06
CA SER A 102 1.66 4.46 11.02
C SER A 102 0.97 3.45 10.11
N PHE A 103 -0.36 3.42 10.15
CA PHE A 103 -1.18 2.68 9.18
C PHE A 103 -2.10 3.60 8.39
N LEU A 104 -1.69 4.86 8.23
CA LEU A 104 -2.40 5.84 7.40
C LEU A 104 -2.35 5.42 5.92
N ARG A 105 -3.49 5.54 5.26
CA ARG A 105 -3.70 5.11 3.87
C ARG A 105 -4.16 6.27 3.02
N VAL A 106 -3.86 6.21 1.75
CA VAL A 106 -4.37 7.18 0.77
C VAL A 106 -5.89 7.30 0.85
N GLY A 107 -6.61 6.16 0.97
CA GLY A 107 -8.07 6.14 1.08
C GLY A 107 -8.62 6.81 2.35
N GLN A 108 -7.84 6.88 3.45
CA GLN A 108 -8.24 7.64 4.63
C GLN A 108 -8.14 9.14 4.39
N ILE A 109 -7.04 9.60 3.76
CA ILE A 109 -6.87 11.02 3.43
C ILE A 109 -7.99 11.44 2.45
N GLU A 110 -8.27 10.62 1.43
CA GLU A 110 -9.36 10.87 0.48
C GLU A 110 -10.74 10.93 1.15
N LEU A 111 -11.00 10.10 2.16
CA LEU A 111 -12.25 10.16 2.91
C LEU A 111 -12.48 11.57 3.50
N PHE A 112 -11.47 12.13 4.19
CA PHE A 112 -11.56 13.46 4.77
C PHE A 112 -11.59 14.56 3.72
N ALA A 113 -10.82 14.41 2.64
CA ALA A 113 -10.85 15.35 1.51
C ALA A 113 -12.21 15.39 0.81
N ARG A 114 -12.87 14.23 0.64
CA ARG A 114 -14.22 14.18 0.09
C ARG A 114 -15.23 14.88 0.99
N ARG A 115 -15.14 14.68 2.32
CA ARG A 115 -16.00 15.36 3.28
C ARG A 115 -15.81 16.88 3.21
N ALA A 116 -14.56 17.35 3.10
CA ALA A 116 -14.26 18.77 2.92
C ALA A 116 -14.82 19.33 1.60
N ARG A 117 -14.59 18.64 0.47
CA ARG A 117 -15.14 19.06 -0.84
C ARG A 117 -16.66 19.09 -0.89
N CYS A 118 -17.32 18.20 -0.16
CA CYS A 118 -18.78 18.15 -0.07
C CYS A 118 -19.37 19.07 1.00
N ASN A 119 -18.53 19.81 1.73
CA ASN A 119 -18.97 20.62 2.89
C ASN A 119 -19.89 19.82 3.83
N GLU A 120 -19.51 18.58 4.16
CA GLU A 120 -20.34 17.65 4.93
C GLU A 120 -20.70 18.21 6.30
N HIS A 121 -19.80 18.98 6.93
CA HIS A 121 -20.01 19.77 8.14
C HIS A 121 -18.93 20.86 8.26
N SER A 122 -19.11 21.80 9.18
CA SER A 122 -18.24 22.97 9.35
C SER A 122 -16.77 22.65 9.62
N GLU A 123 -16.49 21.52 10.27
CA GLU A 123 -15.12 21.12 10.66
C GLU A 123 -14.43 20.22 9.64
N ALA A 124 -15.07 19.90 8.51
CA ALA A 124 -14.55 18.91 7.57
C ALA A 124 -13.16 19.28 6.99
N LEU A 125 -12.92 20.56 6.75
CA LEU A 125 -11.60 21.04 6.29
C LEU A 125 -10.54 20.95 7.39
N ASN A 126 -10.89 21.30 8.62
CA ASN A 126 -10.01 21.19 9.78
C ASN A 126 -9.63 19.73 10.07
N GLU A 127 -10.57 18.80 9.90
CA GLU A 127 -10.30 17.36 10.04
C GLU A 127 -9.32 16.87 8.96
N LEU A 128 -9.46 17.34 7.71
CA LEU A 128 -8.51 17.02 6.64
C LEU A 128 -7.12 17.58 6.96
N GLU A 129 -7.03 18.82 7.41
CA GLU A 129 -5.78 19.43 7.82
C GLU A 129 -5.13 18.65 8.96
N ALA A 130 -5.89 18.27 9.97
CA ALA A 130 -5.41 17.52 11.13
C ALA A 130 -4.83 16.14 10.74
N ILE A 131 -5.50 15.38 9.86
CA ILE A 131 -4.98 14.07 9.42
C ILE A 131 -3.74 14.20 8.54
N VAL A 132 -3.64 15.25 7.72
CA VAL A 132 -2.44 15.48 6.89
C VAL A 132 -1.26 15.94 7.76
N LYS A 133 -1.46 16.82 8.74
CA LYS A 133 -0.43 17.18 9.73
C LYS A 133 0.03 15.94 10.52
N HIS A 134 -0.90 15.10 10.92
CA HIS A 134 -0.57 13.83 11.59
C HIS A 134 0.25 12.90 10.68
N LEU A 135 -0.07 12.82 9.38
CA LEU A 135 0.75 12.06 8.42
C LEU A 135 2.19 12.61 8.33
N ILE A 136 2.35 13.93 8.24
CA ILE A 136 3.67 14.59 8.21
C ILE A 136 4.44 14.24 9.48
N GLU A 137 3.84 14.42 10.65
CA GLU A 137 4.46 14.09 11.94
C GLU A 137 4.90 12.62 12.04
N ARG A 138 4.07 11.70 11.57
CA ARG A 138 4.30 10.26 11.73
C ARG A 138 5.34 9.70 10.76
N GLU A 139 5.31 10.14 9.51
CA GLU A 139 6.05 9.49 8.42
C GLU A 139 7.13 10.37 7.79
N TYR A 140 7.03 11.70 7.94
CA TYR A 140 7.86 12.64 7.18
C TYR A 140 8.55 13.71 8.04
N SER A 141 8.46 13.59 9.37
CA SER A 141 9.01 14.59 10.30
C SER A 141 10.52 14.84 10.20
N SER A 142 11.27 13.88 9.64
CA SER A 142 12.72 14.04 9.39
C SER A 142 13.04 14.64 8.02
N GLU A 143 12.06 14.79 7.13
CA GLU A 143 12.26 15.23 5.75
C GLU A 143 11.50 16.52 5.43
N ILE A 144 10.47 16.86 6.21
CA ILE A 144 9.68 18.09 6.05
C ILE A 144 10.00 19.03 7.20
N ASP A 145 10.46 20.23 6.85
CA ASP A 145 10.65 21.31 7.82
C ASP A 145 9.27 21.90 8.19
N THR A 146 8.84 21.61 9.42
CA THR A 146 7.55 22.09 9.95
C THR A 146 7.54 23.57 10.31
N THR A 147 8.66 24.29 10.15
CA THR A 147 8.72 25.75 10.33
C THR A 147 8.31 26.54 9.08
N THR A 148 8.23 25.87 7.91
CA THR A 148 7.77 26.47 6.66
C THR A 148 6.24 26.60 6.64
N LEU A 149 5.70 27.35 5.66
CA LEU A 149 4.26 27.45 5.47
C LEU A 149 3.62 26.09 5.21
N PHE A 150 2.44 25.86 5.77
CA PHE A 150 1.78 24.55 5.65
C PHE A 150 1.55 24.16 4.19
N GLU A 151 1.20 25.11 3.33
CA GLU A 151 1.01 24.88 1.89
C GLU A 151 2.30 24.41 1.21
N GLU A 152 3.48 24.88 1.64
CA GLU A 152 4.79 24.42 1.16
C GLU A 152 5.07 22.99 1.65
N GLN A 153 4.70 22.69 2.92
CA GLN A 153 4.81 21.35 3.46
C GLN A 153 3.98 20.35 2.66
N LEU A 154 2.77 20.73 2.19
CA LEU A 154 1.91 19.88 1.37
C LEU A 154 2.54 19.52 0.02
N VAL A 155 3.17 20.47 -0.64
CA VAL A 155 3.87 20.26 -1.91
C VAL A 155 5.09 19.36 -1.70
N THR A 156 5.85 19.60 -0.66
CA THR A 156 7.00 18.76 -0.27
C THR A 156 6.55 17.33 0.06
N LEU A 157 5.46 17.19 0.82
CA LEU A 157 4.86 15.89 1.14
C LEU A 157 4.48 15.11 -0.12
N ALA A 158 3.84 15.77 -1.11
CA ALA A 158 3.49 15.12 -2.37
C ALA A 158 4.73 14.63 -3.12
N ALA A 159 5.78 15.43 -3.22
CA ALA A 159 7.03 15.04 -3.87
C ALA A 159 7.69 13.84 -3.17
N LEU A 160 7.80 13.87 -1.84
CA LEU A 160 8.37 12.78 -1.06
C LEU A 160 7.55 11.49 -1.16
N PHE A 161 6.23 11.60 -1.11
CA PHE A 161 5.36 10.41 -1.28
C PHE A 161 5.47 9.82 -2.68
N ARG A 162 5.53 10.66 -3.74
CA ARG A 162 5.79 10.21 -5.12
C ARG A 162 7.07 9.37 -5.18
N ASP A 163 8.16 9.88 -4.61
CA ASP A 163 9.47 9.24 -4.67
C ASP A 163 9.51 7.93 -3.85
N ARG A 164 8.84 7.90 -2.71
CA ARG A 164 8.69 6.66 -1.91
C ARG A 164 7.82 5.63 -2.63
N LEU A 165 6.71 6.04 -3.23
CA LEU A 165 5.77 5.15 -3.90
C LEU A 165 6.37 4.54 -5.18
N THR A 166 7.09 5.33 -5.98
CA THR A 166 7.77 4.83 -7.18
C THR A 166 8.89 3.85 -6.84
N ARG A 167 9.67 4.12 -5.79
CA ARG A 167 10.68 3.20 -5.25
C ARG A 167 10.06 1.90 -4.73
N LEU A 168 8.93 2.00 -4.03
CA LEU A 168 8.22 0.83 -3.52
C LEU A 168 7.79 -0.09 -4.66
N VAL A 169 7.11 0.45 -5.66
CA VAL A 169 6.52 -0.34 -6.74
C VAL A 169 7.59 -0.89 -7.70
N SER A 170 8.64 -0.14 -8.02
CA SER A 170 9.79 -0.68 -8.75
C SER A 170 10.48 -1.81 -7.95
N GLY A 171 10.55 -1.68 -6.62
CA GLY A 171 11.02 -2.73 -5.73
C GLY A 171 10.14 -4.00 -5.78
N TRP A 172 8.82 -3.87 -5.85
CA TRP A 172 7.91 -5.02 -6.01
C TRP A 172 8.18 -5.75 -7.32
N VAL A 173 8.31 -5.02 -8.43
CA VAL A 173 8.64 -5.63 -9.72
C VAL A 173 10.00 -6.31 -9.68
N ARG A 174 11.00 -5.70 -9.02
CA ARG A 174 12.33 -6.27 -8.84
C ARG A 174 12.32 -7.68 -8.23
N VAL A 175 11.44 -7.92 -7.26
CA VAL A 175 11.37 -9.20 -6.53
C VAL A 175 10.26 -10.13 -7.03
N GLY A 176 9.56 -9.79 -8.12
CA GLY A 176 8.47 -10.60 -8.67
C GLY A 176 7.19 -10.55 -7.83
N TYR A 177 7.02 -9.57 -6.94
CA TYR A 177 5.87 -9.45 -6.06
C TYR A 177 4.70 -8.75 -6.74
N CYS A 178 3.51 -9.33 -6.63
CA CYS A 178 2.24 -8.73 -7.04
C CYS A 178 1.33 -8.53 -5.83
N GLN A 179 0.92 -7.29 -5.58
CA GLN A 179 0.03 -6.93 -4.47
C GLN A 179 -1.40 -7.49 -4.67
N GLY A 180 -1.84 -7.65 -5.92
CA GLY A 180 -3.14 -8.22 -6.31
C GLY A 180 -4.34 -7.31 -6.06
N ASN A 181 -4.30 -6.45 -5.04
CA ASN A 181 -5.36 -5.48 -4.72
C ASN A 181 -4.75 -4.15 -4.25
N PHE A 182 -4.13 -3.42 -5.18
CA PHE A 182 -3.45 -2.16 -4.88
C PHE A 182 -4.38 -0.94 -5.03
N ASN A 183 -5.53 -0.98 -4.35
CA ASN A 183 -6.41 0.18 -4.22
C ASN A 183 -5.94 1.12 -3.09
N SER A 184 -6.59 2.28 -2.96
CA SER A 184 -6.23 3.31 -1.98
C SER A 184 -6.33 2.86 -0.51
N ASP A 185 -7.17 1.86 -0.22
CA ASP A 185 -7.28 1.27 1.13
C ASP A 185 -6.07 0.38 1.47
N ASN A 186 -5.27 -0.01 0.46
CA ASN A 186 -4.07 -0.84 0.61
C ASN A 186 -2.78 -0.09 0.21
N CYS A 187 -2.88 1.22 -0.04
CA CYS A 187 -1.75 2.10 -0.32
C CYS A 187 -1.41 2.90 0.94
N ALA A 188 -0.30 2.56 1.60
CA ALA A 188 0.20 3.33 2.74
C ALA A 188 0.64 4.72 2.31
N ALA A 189 0.16 5.76 2.98
CA ALA A 189 0.59 7.13 2.73
C ALA A 189 2.06 7.38 3.15
N GLY A 190 2.66 6.48 3.92
CA GLY A 190 4.09 6.45 4.24
C GLY A 190 4.98 5.83 3.15
N GLY A 191 4.42 5.23 2.09
CA GLY A 191 5.19 4.67 0.97
C GLY A 191 5.83 3.31 1.27
N PHE A 192 5.12 2.41 1.93
CA PHE A 192 5.57 1.04 2.21
C PHE A 192 4.45 0.02 1.96
N THR A 193 4.79 -1.28 1.86
CA THR A 193 3.79 -2.36 1.73
C THR A 193 3.02 -2.51 3.02
N LEU A 194 1.75 -2.11 3.00
CA LEU A 194 0.92 -2.00 4.21
C LEU A 194 0.27 -3.30 4.61
N ASP A 195 -0.20 -4.08 3.63
CA ASP A 195 -1.07 -5.24 3.83
C ASP A 195 -0.75 -6.35 2.83
N TYR A 196 -0.91 -7.59 3.26
CA TYR A 196 -0.64 -8.78 2.48
C TYR A 196 -1.91 -9.65 2.40
N GLY A 197 -2.93 -9.10 1.77
CA GLY A 197 -4.17 -9.82 1.48
C GLY A 197 -3.97 -10.82 0.33
N PRO A 198 -4.53 -10.53 -0.85
CA PRO A 198 -4.39 -11.40 -2.02
C PRO A 198 -3.08 -11.12 -2.77
N PHE A 199 -1.93 -11.34 -2.15
CA PHE A 199 -0.62 -11.16 -2.78
C PHE A 199 -0.09 -12.46 -3.37
N GLY A 200 0.91 -12.36 -4.25
CA GLY A 200 1.69 -13.49 -4.74
C GLY A 200 3.06 -13.07 -5.28
N PHE A 201 3.91 -14.06 -5.53
CA PHE A 201 5.13 -13.90 -6.28
C PHE A 201 5.01 -14.64 -7.61
N CYS A 202 5.54 -14.07 -8.69
CA CYS A 202 5.58 -14.75 -9.97
C CYS A 202 6.53 -15.96 -9.85
N GLU A 203 6.02 -17.17 -10.03
CA GLU A 203 6.85 -18.38 -10.13
C GLU A 203 7.51 -18.47 -11.50
N PHE A 204 6.74 -18.16 -12.54
CA PHE A 204 7.21 -17.95 -13.91
C PHE A 204 6.92 -16.50 -14.30
N PHE A 205 7.64 -16.00 -15.30
CA PHE A 205 7.36 -14.65 -15.79
C PHE A 205 5.99 -14.61 -16.47
N GLU A 206 5.09 -13.84 -15.91
CA GLU A 206 3.74 -13.59 -16.42
C GLU A 206 3.41 -12.12 -16.21
N ALA A 207 3.38 -11.34 -17.28
CA ALA A 207 3.13 -9.90 -17.23
C ALA A 207 1.79 -9.54 -16.56
N ASP A 208 0.77 -10.36 -16.85
CA ASP A 208 -0.61 -10.21 -16.36
C ASP A 208 -0.90 -11.04 -15.10
N TYR A 209 0.14 -11.56 -14.43
CA TYR A 209 -0.03 -12.34 -13.20
C TYR A 209 -0.89 -11.59 -12.18
N GLN A 210 -1.96 -12.24 -11.74
CA GLN A 210 -2.92 -11.71 -10.78
C GLN A 210 -3.25 -12.79 -9.73
N PRO A 211 -2.71 -12.65 -8.49
CA PRO A 211 -2.91 -13.66 -7.44
C PRO A 211 -4.31 -13.67 -6.85
N TRP A 212 -5.14 -12.66 -7.13
CA TRP A 212 -6.48 -12.54 -6.59
C TRP A 212 -7.55 -12.81 -7.66
N THR A 213 -8.32 -13.87 -7.48
CA THR A 213 -9.41 -14.26 -8.39
C THR A 213 -10.51 -13.20 -8.53
N GLY A 214 -10.73 -12.38 -7.51
CA GLY A 214 -11.64 -11.22 -7.55
C GLY A 214 -10.99 -9.93 -8.05
N GLY A 215 -9.70 -9.96 -8.43
CA GLY A 215 -8.94 -8.81 -8.91
C GLY A 215 -9.05 -8.61 -10.42
N GLY A 216 -9.16 -7.36 -10.85
CA GLY A 216 -9.08 -7.02 -12.27
C GLY A 216 -7.62 -6.94 -12.74
N ARG A 217 -7.41 -7.00 -14.08
CA ARG A 217 -6.08 -6.85 -14.72
C ARG A 217 -5.33 -5.58 -14.31
N HIS A 218 -6.05 -4.53 -13.89
CA HIS A 218 -5.46 -3.25 -13.46
C HIS A 218 -4.58 -3.36 -12.20
N PHE A 219 -4.62 -4.48 -11.48
CA PHE A 219 -3.72 -4.78 -10.35
C PHE A 219 -2.74 -5.91 -10.66
N SER A 220 -2.66 -6.38 -11.91
CA SER A 220 -1.71 -7.42 -12.30
C SER A 220 -0.26 -6.94 -12.21
N PHE A 221 0.67 -7.86 -12.27
CA PHE A 221 2.09 -7.67 -11.96
C PHE A 221 2.73 -6.46 -12.65
N LEU A 222 2.68 -6.37 -13.99
CA LEU A 222 3.26 -5.22 -14.70
C LEU A 222 2.33 -4.00 -14.79
N ASN A 223 1.09 -4.09 -14.31
CA ASN A 223 0.17 -2.95 -14.20
C ASN A 223 0.27 -2.23 -12.84
N GLN A 224 1.07 -2.71 -11.90
CA GLN A 224 1.26 -2.07 -10.59
C GLN A 224 1.76 -0.61 -10.67
N PRO A 225 2.65 -0.21 -11.62
CA PRO A 225 2.99 1.20 -11.83
C PRO A 225 1.79 2.10 -12.16
N ILE A 226 0.86 1.61 -12.99
CA ILE A 226 -0.37 2.34 -13.35
C ILE A 226 -1.31 2.45 -12.14
N ALA A 227 -1.43 1.39 -11.35
CA ALA A 227 -2.20 1.42 -10.11
C ALA A 227 -1.61 2.40 -9.08
N ALA A 228 -0.27 2.48 -9.00
CA ALA A 228 0.44 3.47 -8.17
C ALA A 228 0.13 4.90 -8.62
N GLN A 229 0.15 5.18 -9.92
CA GLN A 229 -0.20 6.50 -10.46
C GLN A 229 -1.62 6.93 -10.07
N LYS A 230 -2.59 6.01 -10.14
CA LYS A 230 -3.97 6.30 -9.71
C LYS A 230 -4.07 6.59 -8.21
N ASN A 231 -3.33 5.87 -7.39
CA ASN A 231 -3.27 6.14 -5.94
C ASN A 231 -2.59 7.49 -5.66
N PHE A 232 -1.55 7.83 -6.41
CA PHE A 232 -0.85 9.11 -6.28
C PHE A 232 -1.75 10.29 -6.72
N ASP A 233 -2.42 10.18 -7.86
CA ASP A 233 -3.40 11.18 -8.31
C ASP A 233 -4.51 11.41 -7.26
N MET A 234 -5.04 10.32 -6.68
CA MET A 234 -6.01 10.43 -5.58
C MET A 234 -5.43 11.15 -4.37
N PHE A 235 -4.19 10.87 -4.01
CA PHE A 235 -3.50 11.55 -2.90
C PHE A 235 -3.34 13.04 -3.17
N CYS A 236 -2.83 13.44 -4.35
CA CYS A 236 -2.68 14.83 -4.73
C CYS A 236 -4.03 15.58 -4.71
N ARG A 237 -5.08 14.98 -5.30
CA ARG A 237 -6.44 15.54 -5.25
C ARG A 237 -6.98 15.68 -3.82
N SER A 238 -6.54 14.84 -2.91
CA SER A 238 -6.94 14.92 -1.50
C SER A 238 -6.29 16.11 -0.78
N LEU A 239 -5.15 16.61 -1.27
CA LEU A 239 -4.48 17.78 -0.70
C LEU A 239 -5.04 19.11 -1.25
N MET A 240 -5.67 19.10 -2.44
CA MET A 240 -6.14 20.33 -3.12
C MET A 240 -7.06 21.24 -2.27
N PRO A 241 -8.00 20.70 -1.46
CA PRO A 241 -8.84 21.57 -0.63
C PRO A 241 -8.05 22.42 0.38
N LEU A 242 -6.89 21.94 0.83
CA LEU A 242 -6.00 22.65 1.75
C LEU A 242 -5.15 23.73 1.05
N LEU A 243 -5.15 23.77 -0.28
CA LEU A 243 -4.44 24.75 -1.11
C LEU A 243 -5.39 25.72 -1.80
N GLU A 244 -6.69 25.69 -1.46
CA GLU A 244 -7.68 26.57 -2.07
C GLU A 244 -7.30 28.05 -1.86
N GLY A 245 -7.25 28.81 -2.96
CA GLY A 245 -6.80 30.21 -2.95
C GLY A 245 -5.29 30.42 -3.17
N ASN A 246 -4.46 29.37 -3.05
CA ASN A 246 -3.01 29.46 -3.30
C ASN A 246 -2.65 28.87 -4.68
N ILE A 247 -2.79 29.70 -5.73
CA ILE A 247 -2.59 29.28 -7.12
C ILE A 247 -1.17 28.74 -7.36
N GLU A 248 -0.16 29.35 -6.73
CA GLU A 248 1.24 28.94 -6.89
C GLU A 248 1.47 27.52 -6.38
N GLN A 249 1.01 27.21 -5.18
CA GLN A 249 1.22 25.89 -4.60
C GLN A 249 0.35 24.81 -5.27
N LEU A 250 -0.86 25.17 -5.74
CA LEU A 250 -1.69 24.32 -6.58
C LEU A 250 -1.00 23.96 -7.91
N SER A 251 -0.34 24.94 -8.55
CA SER A 251 0.42 24.69 -9.80
C SER A 251 1.56 23.71 -9.54
N LYS A 252 2.34 23.92 -8.48
CA LYS A 252 3.43 23.02 -8.10
C LYS A 252 2.93 21.60 -7.78
N LEU A 253 1.81 21.48 -7.07
CA LEU A 253 1.21 20.16 -6.77
C LEU A 253 0.78 19.45 -8.07
N ASN A 254 0.18 20.18 -9.02
CA ASN A 254 -0.21 19.60 -10.31
C ASN A 254 1.02 19.17 -11.13
N GLU A 255 2.08 19.97 -11.17
CA GLU A 255 3.35 19.59 -11.83
C GLU A 255 3.96 18.32 -11.25
N ILE A 256 3.92 18.15 -9.92
CA ILE A 256 4.38 16.92 -9.25
C ILE A 256 3.51 15.73 -9.63
N ASN A 257 2.18 15.93 -9.70
CA ASN A 257 1.24 14.87 -10.08
C ASN A 257 1.44 14.45 -11.55
N ASP A 258 1.53 15.41 -12.45
CA ASP A 258 1.73 15.16 -13.89
C ASP A 258 3.11 14.52 -14.17
N GLY A 259 4.11 14.84 -13.36
CA GLY A 259 5.45 14.27 -13.43
C GLY A 259 5.59 12.84 -12.91
N PHE A 260 4.54 12.23 -12.34
CA PHE A 260 4.62 10.90 -11.71
C PHE A 260 5.11 9.81 -12.66
N SER A 261 4.55 9.74 -13.87
CA SER A 261 4.90 8.71 -14.87
C SER A 261 6.38 8.74 -15.22
N GLY A 262 6.96 9.93 -15.44
CA GLY A 262 8.39 10.06 -15.74
C GLY A 262 9.30 9.68 -14.57
N VAL A 263 8.87 9.90 -13.30
CA VAL A 263 9.62 9.43 -12.13
C VAL A 263 9.54 7.91 -12.02
N MET A 264 8.36 7.33 -12.24
CA MET A 264 8.16 5.88 -12.22
C MET A 264 8.98 5.19 -13.32
N GLU A 265 8.98 5.73 -14.53
CA GLU A 265 9.77 5.21 -15.65
C GLU A 265 11.26 5.16 -15.29
N ARG A 266 11.84 6.26 -14.82
CA ARG A 266 13.24 6.29 -14.36
C ARG A 266 13.52 5.30 -13.23
N ALA A 267 12.59 5.13 -12.28
CA ALA A 267 12.73 4.16 -11.21
C ALA A 267 12.75 2.72 -11.75
N MET A 268 11.90 2.40 -12.73
CA MET A 268 11.86 1.10 -13.40
C MET A 268 13.12 0.86 -14.25
N GLU A 269 13.58 1.84 -15.01
CA GLU A 269 14.82 1.76 -15.79
C GLU A 269 16.05 1.49 -14.91
N SER A 270 16.18 2.25 -13.82
CA SER A 270 17.23 2.07 -12.83
C SER A 270 17.18 0.69 -12.18
N MET A 271 16.00 0.23 -11.84
CA MET A 271 15.77 -1.11 -11.28
C MET A 271 16.21 -2.19 -12.27
N TRP A 272 15.81 -2.10 -13.55
CA TRP A 272 16.19 -3.08 -14.59
C TRP A 272 17.68 -3.06 -14.87
N ALA A 273 18.30 -1.88 -14.97
CA ALA A 273 19.74 -1.77 -15.15
C ALA A 273 20.50 -2.48 -14.01
N THR A 274 20.09 -2.20 -12.77
CA THR A 274 20.70 -2.81 -11.57
C THR A 274 20.48 -4.34 -11.54
N LYS A 275 19.25 -4.79 -11.84
CA LYS A 275 18.88 -6.22 -11.85
C LYS A 275 19.67 -7.02 -12.91
N LEU A 276 19.94 -6.39 -14.05
CA LEU A 276 20.71 -7.00 -15.15
C LEU A 276 22.23 -6.83 -14.99
N GLY A 277 22.69 -6.05 -14.00
CA GLY A 277 24.11 -5.79 -13.78
C GLY A 277 24.76 -4.96 -14.88
N ILE A 278 24.00 -4.08 -15.56
CA ILE A 278 24.47 -3.19 -16.62
C ILE A 278 24.62 -1.75 -16.11
N ALA A 279 25.58 -1.02 -16.67
CA ALA A 279 25.91 0.34 -16.23
C ALA A 279 24.79 1.36 -16.51
N SER A 280 24.00 1.15 -17.55
CA SER A 280 22.86 1.99 -17.91
C SER A 280 21.75 1.15 -18.53
N TYR A 281 20.51 1.63 -18.39
CA TYR A 281 19.33 0.98 -18.95
C TYR A 281 19.45 0.84 -20.47
N ASN A 282 19.07 -0.33 -20.98
CA ASN A 282 19.04 -0.65 -22.40
C ASN A 282 17.67 -1.26 -22.73
N HIS A 283 16.84 -0.48 -23.41
CA HIS A 283 15.48 -0.85 -23.76
C HIS A 283 15.43 -2.10 -24.67
N ASP A 284 16.26 -2.14 -25.71
CA ASP A 284 16.27 -3.27 -26.67
C ASP A 284 16.68 -4.57 -26.01
N LEU A 285 17.65 -4.50 -25.07
CA LEU A 285 18.06 -5.67 -24.29
C LEU A 285 16.91 -6.17 -23.42
N LEU A 286 16.19 -5.25 -22.73
CA LEU A 286 15.06 -5.63 -21.90
C LEU A 286 13.95 -6.26 -22.73
N ILE A 287 13.57 -5.68 -23.87
CA ILE A 287 12.53 -6.24 -24.75
C ILE A 287 12.89 -7.64 -25.21
N LYS A 288 14.15 -7.85 -25.64
CA LYS A 288 14.62 -9.19 -26.03
C LYS A 288 14.56 -10.19 -24.88
N LEU A 289 14.93 -9.76 -23.65
CA LEU A 289 14.84 -10.60 -22.47
C LEU A 289 13.39 -10.97 -22.15
N LEU A 290 12.47 -10.00 -22.16
CA LEU A 290 11.05 -10.25 -21.92
C LEU A 290 10.46 -11.22 -22.95
N GLN A 291 10.86 -11.10 -24.23
CA GLN A 291 10.46 -12.04 -25.29
C GLN A 291 10.97 -13.46 -25.07
N LEU A 292 12.14 -13.61 -24.44
CA LEU A 292 12.70 -14.94 -24.14
C LEU A 292 12.07 -15.58 -22.90
N MET A 293 11.41 -14.80 -22.07
CA MET A 293 10.75 -15.28 -20.84
C MET A 293 9.26 -15.63 -21.06
N LEU A 294 8.67 -15.23 -22.18
CA LEU A 294 7.31 -15.60 -22.62
C LEU A 294 7.32 -16.94 -23.32
#